data_5983581bb036dae1f70de85f4a99adb3
#
_entry.id   5983581bb036dae1f70de85f4a99adb3
#
_cell.length_a   1.000
_cell.length_b   1.000
_cell.length_c   1.000
_cell.angle_alpha   90.00
_cell.angle_beta   90.00
_cell.angle_gamma   90.00
#
_symmetry.space_group_name_H-M   'P 1'
#
loop_
_entity.id
_entity.type
_entity.pdbx_description
1 polymer ?
#
loop_
_entity_poly.entity_id
_entity_poly.type
_entity_poly.pdbx_seq_one_letter_code
_entity_poly.pdbx_strand_id
1 'polypeptide(L)'
;EQQQRAWIAEYEKLKIELLPDETICFIDGVHPTHNVQPAYGWIKKGVRKEIPANSGRSRLNLSGAVDVISHNVIVQSDKTLNAISTISFFQKIEKAYPNKSRVHVFCDNARYYKNELVQGYLKSSKIMLHFLPPYSPNLNPIERLWKWMKERVIYNTYYPGFEEFELAVLGFFSLLSSIDLTSPIGQCFKSRIRD
;
A
#
# COMPACT_ATOMS: atom_id res chain seq x y z
N GLU A 1 13.94 15.92 -11.30
CA GLU A 1 14.49 14.85 -12.16
C GLU A 1 15.84 14.34 -11.66
N GLN A 2 16.83 15.22 -11.35
CA GLN A 2 18.17 14.79 -10.92
C GLN A 2 18.14 13.98 -9.63
N GLN A 3 17.36 14.41 -8.61
CA GLN A 3 17.18 13.65 -7.36
C GLN A 3 16.54 12.28 -7.57
N GLN A 4 15.57 12.17 -8.49
CA GLN A 4 14.94 10.88 -8.80
C GLN A 4 15.94 9.93 -9.48
N ARG A 5 16.77 10.43 -10.40
CA ARG A 5 17.81 9.60 -11.06
C ARG A 5 18.85 9.10 -10.06
N ALA A 6 19.31 9.98 -9.16
CA ALA A 6 20.25 9.58 -8.11
C ALA A 6 19.66 8.50 -7.20
N TRP A 7 18.41 8.69 -6.77
CA TRP A 7 17.70 7.73 -5.94
C TRP A 7 17.51 6.37 -6.66
N ILE A 8 17.13 6.38 -7.95
CA ILE A 8 16.99 5.15 -8.73
C ILE A 8 18.32 4.40 -8.78
N ALA A 9 19.44 5.09 -8.98
CA ALA A 9 20.75 4.45 -9.00
C ALA A 9 21.10 3.81 -7.65
N GLU A 10 20.78 4.48 -6.52
CA GLU A 10 20.98 3.93 -5.19
C GLU A 10 20.06 2.72 -4.91
N TYR A 11 18.82 2.79 -5.35
CA TYR A 11 17.86 1.69 -5.21
C TYR A 11 18.28 0.46 -6.02
N GLU A 12 18.70 0.64 -7.28
CA GLU A 12 19.20 -0.46 -8.12
C GLU A 12 20.48 -1.08 -7.53
N LYS A 13 21.37 -0.25 -6.97
CA LYS A 13 22.55 -0.75 -6.26
C LYS A 13 22.13 -1.61 -5.06
N LEU A 14 21.20 -1.13 -4.23
CA LEU A 14 20.67 -1.89 -3.09
C LEU A 14 20.07 -3.23 -3.53
N LYS A 15 19.32 -3.26 -4.63
CA LYS A 15 18.75 -4.52 -5.18
C LYS A 15 19.82 -5.53 -5.58
N ILE A 16 20.94 -5.07 -6.14
CA ILE A 16 22.06 -5.93 -6.53
C ILE A 16 22.80 -6.46 -5.29
N GLU A 17 22.96 -5.64 -4.27
CA GLU A 17 23.69 -5.96 -3.03
C GLU A 17 22.81 -6.67 -1.98
N LEU A 18 21.49 -6.85 -2.23
CA LEU A 18 20.55 -7.43 -1.29
C LEU A 18 20.92 -8.87 -0.92
N LEU A 19 21.05 -9.12 0.38
CA LEU A 19 21.35 -10.46 0.87
C LEU A 19 20.10 -11.36 0.83
N PRO A 20 20.24 -12.69 0.75
CA PRO A 20 19.12 -13.63 0.69
C PRO A 20 18.18 -13.57 1.92
N ASP A 21 18.72 -13.17 3.07
CA ASP A 21 18.00 -13.00 4.33
C ASP A 21 17.52 -11.55 4.55
N GLU A 22 17.55 -10.71 3.53
CA GLU A 22 16.97 -9.36 3.51
C GLU A 22 15.76 -9.31 2.57
N THR A 23 14.97 -8.25 2.67
CA THR A 23 13.87 -7.98 1.73
C THR A 23 13.61 -6.48 1.60
N ILE A 24 12.84 -6.10 0.56
CA ILE A 24 12.50 -4.71 0.25
C ILE A 24 10.98 -4.55 0.25
N CYS A 25 10.48 -3.67 1.10
CA CYS A 25 9.08 -3.29 1.18
C CYS A 25 8.90 -1.81 0.85
N PHE A 26 7.87 -1.49 0.09
CA PHE A 26 7.38 -0.12 -0.07
C PHE A 26 6.13 0.07 0.75
N ILE A 27 6.06 1.16 1.50
CA ILE A 27 4.93 1.47 2.37
C ILE A 27 4.29 2.81 2.03
N ASP A 28 3.01 2.90 2.31
CA ASP A 28 2.24 4.14 2.18
C ASP A 28 0.95 4.07 2.98
N GLY A 29 0.34 5.24 3.22
CA GLY A 29 -0.96 5.39 3.85
C GLY A 29 -2.03 5.79 2.86
N VAL A 30 -3.21 5.15 2.91
CA VAL A 30 -4.34 5.51 2.06
C VAL A 30 -5.60 5.75 2.89
N HIS A 31 -6.42 6.70 2.44
CA HIS A 31 -7.64 7.11 3.14
C HIS A 31 -8.88 6.97 2.25
N PRO A 32 -9.31 5.74 1.90
CA PRO A 32 -10.52 5.57 1.11
C PRO A 32 -11.74 6.05 1.89
N THR A 33 -12.57 6.83 1.22
CA THR A 33 -13.80 7.40 1.78
C THR A 33 -15.01 6.56 1.39
N HIS A 34 -15.97 6.45 2.33
CA HIS A 34 -17.26 5.80 2.10
C HIS A 34 -18.18 6.70 1.24
N ASN A 35 -17.75 6.89 0.00
CA ASN A 35 -18.50 7.62 -1.03
C ASN A 35 -18.35 6.90 -2.36
N VAL A 36 -19.44 6.90 -3.13
CA VAL A 36 -19.36 6.44 -4.51
C VAL A 36 -18.42 7.34 -5.29
N GLN A 37 -17.40 6.75 -5.87
CA GLN A 37 -16.48 7.46 -6.75
C GLN A 37 -16.79 7.09 -8.20
N PRO A 38 -17.40 8.00 -8.98
CA PRO A 38 -17.67 7.76 -10.38
C PRO A 38 -16.37 7.58 -11.15
N ALA A 39 -16.31 6.55 -11.97
CA ALA A 39 -15.20 6.30 -12.89
C ALA A 39 -15.75 5.99 -14.28
N TYR A 40 -14.95 6.29 -15.28
CA TYR A 40 -15.32 5.98 -16.66
C TYR A 40 -15.48 4.47 -16.86
N GLY A 41 -16.51 4.09 -17.63
CA GLY A 41 -16.79 2.70 -18.00
C GLY A 41 -17.55 2.65 -19.31
N TRP A 42 -17.53 1.49 -19.96
CA TRP A 42 -18.30 1.25 -21.15
C TRP A 42 -19.73 0.87 -20.79
N ILE A 43 -20.72 1.59 -21.31
CA ILE A 43 -22.14 1.26 -21.22
C ILE A 43 -22.73 1.20 -22.63
N LYS A 44 -23.81 0.41 -22.78
CA LYS A 44 -24.53 0.33 -24.05
C LYS A 44 -25.05 1.71 -24.46
N LYS A 45 -24.85 2.09 -25.73
CA LYS A 45 -25.33 3.35 -26.25
C LYS A 45 -26.84 3.53 -26.01
N GLY A 46 -27.24 4.69 -25.49
CA GLY A 46 -28.62 5.02 -25.15
C GLY A 46 -29.12 4.52 -23.80
N VAL A 47 -28.30 3.78 -23.04
CA VAL A 47 -28.65 3.38 -21.66
C VAL A 47 -28.11 4.40 -20.67
N ARG A 48 -28.99 4.89 -19.80
CA ARG A 48 -28.61 5.71 -18.65
C ARG A 48 -28.35 4.79 -17.47
N LYS A 49 -27.14 4.85 -16.92
CA LYS A 49 -26.76 4.10 -15.70
C LYS A 49 -26.73 5.09 -14.53
N GLU A 50 -27.62 4.89 -13.58
CA GLU A 50 -27.64 5.62 -12.32
C GLU A 50 -26.98 4.77 -11.24
N ILE A 51 -26.17 5.39 -10.41
CA ILE A 51 -25.53 4.75 -9.25
C ILE A 51 -26.00 5.54 -8.03
N PRO A 52 -26.62 4.89 -7.03
CA PRO A 52 -26.94 5.55 -5.76
C PRO A 52 -25.67 6.15 -5.16
N ALA A 53 -25.80 7.28 -4.51
CA ALA A 53 -24.70 7.93 -3.82
C ALA A 53 -25.04 8.16 -2.36
N ASN A 54 -24.05 8.03 -1.50
CA ASN A 54 -24.13 8.43 -0.11
C ASN A 54 -23.34 9.73 0.11
N SER A 55 -23.74 10.51 1.09
CA SER A 55 -23.07 11.74 1.50
C SER A 55 -22.13 11.53 2.70
N GLY A 56 -21.77 10.28 3.01
CA GLY A 56 -20.95 9.92 4.16
C GLY A 56 -19.55 10.55 4.08
N ARG A 57 -19.06 11.02 5.22
CA ARG A 57 -17.67 11.53 5.38
C ARG A 57 -16.76 10.52 6.06
N SER A 58 -17.28 9.33 6.39
CA SER A 58 -16.51 8.26 7.00
C SER A 58 -15.42 7.78 6.05
N ARG A 59 -14.25 7.52 6.60
CA ARG A 59 -13.11 7.02 5.84
C ARG A 59 -12.38 5.94 6.61
N LEU A 60 -11.75 5.04 5.90
CA LEU A 60 -10.73 4.15 6.47
C LEU A 60 -9.37 4.86 6.48
N ASN A 61 -8.52 4.49 7.41
CA ASN A 61 -7.11 4.89 7.41
C ASN A 61 -6.30 3.60 7.36
N LEU A 62 -5.69 3.33 6.23
CA LEU A 62 -4.95 2.10 6.00
C LEU A 62 -3.48 2.41 5.84
N SER A 63 -2.63 1.67 6.56
CA SER A 63 -1.21 1.54 6.25
C SER A 63 -1.01 0.27 5.46
N GLY A 64 -0.24 0.33 4.39
CA GLY A 64 0.08 -0.83 3.58
C GLY A 64 1.56 -0.98 3.31
N ALA A 65 1.99 -2.21 3.10
CA ALA A 65 3.32 -2.56 2.63
C ALA A 65 3.22 -3.55 1.47
N VAL A 66 4.05 -3.37 0.47
CA VAL A 66 4.25 -4.31 -0.63
C VAL A 66 5.71 -4.70 -0.67
N ASP A 67 5.99 -5.97 -0.53
CA ASP A 67 7.31 -6.56 -0.74
C ASP A 67 7.52 -6.78 -2.25
N VAL A 68 8.51 -6.13 -2.83
CA VAL A 68 8.79 -6.22 -4.27
C VAL A 68 9.56 -7.49 -4.66
N ILE A 69 10.08 -8.23 -3.68
CA ILE A 69 10.78 -9.50 -3.89
C ILE A 69 9.79 -10.67 -3.82
N SER A 70 9.08 -10.80 -2.70
CA SER A 70 8.11 -11.89 -2.47
C SER A 70 6.70 -11.58 -2.98
N HIS A 71 6.40 -10.33 -3.31
CA HIS A 71 5.08 -9.82 -3.66
C HIS A 71 4.05 -9.95 -2.51
N ASN A 72 4.51 -10.10 -1.29
CA ASN A 72 3.64 -10.15 -0.13
C ASN A 72 3.04 -8.76 0.14
N VAL A 73 1.77 -8.74 0.54
CA VAL A 73 1.03 -7.52 0.88
C VAL A 73 0.62 -7.57 2.35
N ILE A 74 0.95 -6.53 3.08
CA ILE A 74 0.58 -6.37 4.49
C ILE A 74 -0.23 -5.09 4.60
N VAL A 75 -1.44 -5.16 5.16
CA VAL A 75 -2.30 -4.00 5.36
C VAL A 75 -2.79 -3.96 6.81
N GLN A 76 -2.85 -2.76 7.37
CA GLN A 76 -3.38 -2.48 8.71
C GLN A 76 -4.37 -1.33 8.64
N SER A 77 -5.52 -1.48 9.30
CA SER A 77 -6.51 -0.43 9.51
C SER A 77 -6.33 0.16 10.89
N ASP A 78 -6.29 1.49 10.97
CA ASP A 78 -6.14 2.24 12.21
C ASP A 78 -7.18 3.36 12.28
N LYS A 79 -7.52 3.81 13.51
CA LYS A 79 -8.39 4.99 13.67
C LYS A 79 -7.73 6.26 13.12
N THR A 80 -6.42 6.36 13.24
CA THR A 80 -5.62 7.49 12.74
C THR A 80 -4.23 7.01 12.35
N LEU A 81 -3.64 7.59 11.30
CA LEU A 81 -2.23 7.38 10.97
C LEU A 81 -1.38 8.39 11.73
N ASN A 82 -0.55 7.91 12.64
CA ASN A 82 0.35 8.69 13.48
C ASN A 82 1.59 7.86 13.87
N ALA A 83 2.45 8.40 14.73
CA ALA A 83 3.67 7.70 15.17
C ALA A 83 3.38 6.34 15.83
N ILE A 84 2.33 6.23 16.64
CA ILE A 84 1.98 5.01 17.37
C ILE A 84 1.49 3.94 16.39
N SER A 85 0.56 4.27 15.46
CA SER A 85 0.09 3.35 14.44
C SER A 85 1.22 2.94 13.49
N THR A 86 2.16 3.85 13.19
CA THR A 86 3.35 3.55 12.40
C THR A 86 4.24 2.51 13.07
N ILE A 87 4.51 2.65 14.37
CA ILE A 87 5.29 1.66 15.13
C ILE A 87 4.56 0.32 15.15
N SER A 88 3.25 0.30 15.41
CA SER A 88 2.43 -0.90 15.36
C SER A 88 2.50 -1.58 13.99
N PHE A 89 2.48 -0.79 12.92
CA PHE A 89 2.59 -1.31 11.56
C PHE A 89 4.00 -1.88 11.27
N PHE A 90 5.05 -1.24 11.75
CA PHE A 90 6.41 -1.77 11.66
C PHE A 90 6.57 -3.10 12.39
N GLN A 91 6.00 -3.22 13.59
CA GLN A 91 5.96 -4.49 14.33
C GLN A 91 5.23 -5.59 13.55
N LYS A 92 4.14 -5.24 12.85
CA LYS A 92 3.42 -6.17 11.98
C LYS A 92 4.27 -6.62 10.79
N ILE A 93 5.03 -5.72 10.17
CA ILE A 93 5.98 -6.05 9.11
C ILE A 93 7.07 -6.99 9.65
N GLU A 94 7.69 -6.68 10.80
CA GLU A 94 8.73 -7.53 11.39
C GLU A 94 8.22 -8.94 11.71
N LYS A 95 6.98 -9.03 12.22
CA LYS A 95 6.32 -10.31 12.51
C LYS A 95 6.03 -11.12 11.23
N ALA A 96 5.76 -10.47 10.10
CA ALA A 96 5.56 -11.13 8.82
C ALA A 96 6.85 -11.70 8.24
N TYR A 97 8.01 -11.19 8.67
CA TYR A 97 9.34 -11.60 8.18
C TYR A 97 10.24 -12.11 9.32
N PRO A 98 9.86 -13.15 10.07
CA PRO A 98 10.62 -13.58 11.26
C PRO A 98 12.05 -14.02 10.93
N ASN A 99 12.25 -14.60 9.74
CA ASN A 99 13.53 -15.17 9.30
C ASN A 99 14.42 -14.19 8.51
N LYS A 100 13.97 -12.93 8.36
CA LYS A 100 14.77 -11.90 7.70
C LYS A 100 15.61 -11.16 8.73
N SER A 101 16.91 -11.00 8.44
CA SER A 101 17.84 -10.22 9.26
C SER A 101 17.55 -8.73 9.15
N ARG A 102 17.11 -8.29 7.96
CA ARG A 102 16.82 -6.88 7.67
C ARG A 102 15.65 -6.73 6.69
N VAL A 103 14.84 -5.69 6.92
CA VAL A 103 13.74 -5.28 6.03
C VAL A 103 13.99 -3.84 5.61
N HIS A 104 14.34 -3.62 4.35
CA HIS A 104 14.46 -2.28 3.78
C HIS A 104 13.07 -1.74 3.47
N VAL A 105 12.66 -0.66 4.15
CA VAL A 105 11.34 -0.07 4.03
C VAL A 105 11.45 1.29 3.38
N PHE A 106 10.87 1.44 2.19
CA PHE A 106 10.80 2.69 1.47
C PHE A 106 9.45 3.37 1.73
N CYS A 107 9.48 4.64 2.13
CA CYS A 107 8.30 5.45 2.43
C CYS A 107 8.42 6.85 1.84
N ASP A 108 7.31 7.55 1.79
CA ASP A 108 7.27 8.97 1.49
C ASP A 108 7.84 9.82 2.63
N ASN A 109 7.78 11.14 2.50
CA ASN A 109 8.29 12.08 3.50
C ASN A 109 7.25 12.50 4.55
N ALA A 110 6.22 11.67 4.84
CA ALA A 110 5.23 11.99 5.84
C ALA A 110 5.86 12.23 7.23
N ARG A 111 5.35 13.23 7.95
CA ARG A 111 5.94 13.69 9.22
C ARG A 111 5.99 12.61 10.29
N TYR A 112 5.03 11.70 10.31
CA TYR A 112 4.97 10.65 11.33
C TYR A 112 6.13 9.66 11.21
N TYR A 113 6.70 9.42 10.03
CA TYR A 113 7.90 8.58 9.87
C TYR A 113 9.15 9.24 10.49
N LYS A 114 9.19 10.57 10.54
CA LYS A 114 10.30 11.36 11.11
C LYS A 114 10.12 11.67 12.60
N ASN A 115 9.05 11.19 13.22
CA ASN A 115 8.76 11.41 14.63
C ASN A 115 9.80 10.70 15.51
N GLU A 116 10.17 11.33 16.63
CA GLU A 116 11.19 10.83 17.56
C GLU A 116 10.87 9.44 18.11
N LEU A 117 9.58 9.14 18.38
CA LEU A 117 9.17 7.82 18.86
C LEU A 117 9.44 6.74 17.80
N VAL A 118 9.14 7.03 16.53
CA VAL A 118 9.40 6.12 15.41
C VAL A 118 10.91 5.94 15.23
N GLN A 119 11.69 7.02 15.24
CA GLN A 119 13.14 6.96 15.14
C GLN A 119 13.78 6.22 16.34
N GLY A 120 13.21 6.39 17.53
CA GLY A 120 13.60 5.64 18.73
C GLY A 120 13.37 4.14 18.57
N TYR A 121 12.20 3.73 18.07
CA TYR A 121 11.87 2.34 17.78
C TYR A 121 12.85 1.72 16.75
N LEU A 122 13.14 2.44 15.69
CA LEU A 122 14.01 1.96 14.60
C LEU A 122 15.45 1.65 15.04
N LYS A 123 15.94 2.23 16.13
CA LYS A 123 17.30 1.95 16.65
C LYS A 123 17.50 0.49 17.07
N SER A 124 16.43 -0.20 17.49
CA SER A 124 16.45 -1.60 17.93
C SER A 124 15.68 -2.54 17.00
N SER A 125 15.21 -2.04 15.87
CA SER A 125 14.42 -2.74 14.86
C SER A 125 15.30 -3.29 13.75
N LYS A 126 14.86 -4.35 13.09
CA LYS A 126 15.46 -4.83 11.85
C LYS A 126 15.02 -4.05 10.61
N ILE A 127 14.16 -3.05 10.77
CA ILE A 127 13.70 -2.18 9.69
C ILE A 127 14.76 -1.11 9.41
N MET A 128 15.16 -1.03 8.14
CA MET A 128 15.96 0.07 7.60
C MET A 128 15.06 0.99 6.81
N LEU A 129 14.77 2.17 7.36
CA LEU A 129 13.87 3.13 6.73
C LEU A 129 14.58 3.99 5.70
N HIS A 130 14.04 4.03 4.48
CA HIS A 130 14.52 4.83 3.36
C HIS A 130 13.42 5.78 2.90
N PHE A 131 13.80 7.01 2.59
CA PHE A 131 12.84 8.02 2.11
C PHE A 131 12.88 8.15 0.59
N LEU A 132 11.71 8.19 -0.01
CA LEU A 132 11.55 8.53 -1.43
C LEU A 132 11.88 10.01 -1.67
N PRO A 133 12.35 10.37 -2.87
CA PRO A 133 12.50 11.77 -3.23
C PRO A 133 11.15 12.51 -3.10
N PRO A 134 11.17 13.80 -2.74
CA PRO A 134 9.94 14.58 -2.68
C PRO A 134 9.18 14.55 -4.01
N TYR A 135 7.85 14.53 -3.92
CA TYR A 135 6.95 14.56 -5.09
C TYR A 135 7.20 13.43 -6.12
N SER A 136 7.51 12.23 -5.66
CA SER A 136 7.82 11.08 -6.51
C SER A 136 6.90 9.88 -6.26
N PRO A 137 5.56 10.02 -6.35
CA PRO A 137 4.64 8.89 -6.11
C PRO A 137 4.79 7.79 -7.17
N ASN A 138 5.28 8.12 -8.36
CA ASN A 138 5.57 7.17 -9.43
C ASN A 138 6.64 6.14 -9.05
N LEU A 139 7.51 6.46 -8.08
CA LEU A 139 8.53 5.56 -7.57
C LEU A 139 8.03 4.63 -6.45
N ASN A 140 6.78 4.80 -6.01
CA ASN A 140 6.19 3.95 -4.98
C ASN A 140 5.22 2.93 -5.60
N PRO A 141 5.60 1.64 -5.76
CA PRO A 141 4.75 0.62 -6.38
C PRO A 141 3.44 0.37 -5.63
N ILE A 142 3.35 0.70 -4.33
CA ILE A 142 2.11 0.54 -3.56
C ILE A 142 0.98 1.45 -4.06
N GLU A 143 1.29 2.56 -4.71
CA GLU A 143 0.28 3.42 -5.33
C GLU A 143 -0.53 2.68 -6.41
N ARG A 144 0.11 1.74 -7.12
CA ARG A 144 -0.58 0.88 -8.09
C ARG A 144 -1.52 -0.11 -7.40
N LEU A 145 -1.15 -0.61 -6.20
CA LEU A 145 -2.01 -1.44 -5.38
C LEU A 145 -3.25 -0.66 -4.91
N TRP A 146 -3.07 0.57 -4.44
CA TRP A 146 -4.18 1.44 -4.07
C TRP A 146 -5.11 1.75 -5.24
N LYS A 147 -4.55 2.02 -6.40
CA LYS A 147 -5.32 2.21 -7.63
C LYS A 147 -6.14 0.96 -7.96
N TRP A 148 -5.53 -0.23 -7.90
CA TRP A 148 -6.22 -1.48 -8.18
C TRP A 148 -7.35 -1.77 -7.18
N MET A 149 -7.11 -1.56 -5.91
CA MET A 149 -8.16 -1.63 -4.89
C MET A 149 -9.32 -0.69 -5.21
N LYS A 150 -9.05 0.57 -5.54
CA LYS A 150 -10.10 1.53 -5.91
C LYS A 150 -10.90 1.07 -7.13
N GLU A 151 -10.22 0.58 -8.16
CA GLU A 151 -10.84 0.07 -9.39
C GLU A 151 -11.75 -1.15 -9.13
N ARG A 152 -11.39 -2.02 -8.20
CA ARG A 152 -12.10 -3.27 -7.92
C ARG A 152 -13.19 -3.15 -6.88
N VAL A 153 -13.03 -2.25 -5.93
CA VAL A 153 -13.88 -2.18 -4.74
C VAL A 153 -14.68 -0.88 -4.68
N ILE A 154 -14.11 0.26 -5.09
CA ILE A 154 -14.71 1.56 -4.80
C ILE A 154 -15.40 2.17 -6.03
N TYR A 155 -14.75 2.10 -7.21
CA TYR A 155 -15.27 2.79 -8.39
C TYR A 155 -16.60 2.23 -8.84
N ASN A 156 -17.58 3.13 -9.01
CA ASN A 156 -18.95 2.82 -9.45
C ASN A 156 -19.69 1.82 -8.54
N THR A 157 -19.26 1.65 -7.30
CA THR A 157 -19.87 0.73 -6.33
C THR A 157 -20.51 1.52 -5.19
N TYR A 158 -21.74 1.17 -4.87
CA TYR A 158 -22.49 1.74 -3.75
C TYR A 158 -22.48 0.75 -2.58
N TYR A 159 -22.15 1.25 -1.40
CA TYR A 159 -22.23 0.50 -0.14
C TYR A 159 -23.24 1.22 0.77
N PRO A 160 -24.33 0.55 1.21
CA PRO A 160 -25.34 1.17 2.08
C PRO A 160 -24.77 1.71 3.38
N GLY A 161 -23.89 0.94 4.04
CA GLY A 161 -23.25 1.30 5.29
C GLY A 161 -21.74 1.35 5.21
N PHE A 162 -21.13 1.96 6.24
CA PHE A 162 -19.67 2.03 6.35
C PHE A 162 -19.05 0.66 6.63
N GLU A 163 -19.74 -0.20 7.36
CA GLU A 163 -19.29 -1.54 7.71
C GLU A 163 -19.12 -2.42 6.46
N GLU A 164 -20.11 -2.41 5.54
CA GLU A 164 -20.02 -3.13 4.29
C GLU A 164 -18.87 -2.62 3.41
N PHE A 165 -18.67 -1.30 3.40
CA PHE A 165 -17.54 -0.69 2.71
C PHE A 165 -16.21 -1.14 3.29
N GLU A 166 -16.05 -1.13 4.62
CA GLU A 166 -14.85 -1.59 5.31
C GLU A 166 -14.58 -3.06 5.02
N LEU A 167 -15.60 -3.93 5.15
CA LEU A 167 -15.49 -5.36 4.86
C LEU A 167 -15.06 -5.61 3.41
N ALA A 168 -15.60 -4.87 2.45
CA ALA A 168 -15.22 -5.02 1.04
C ALA A 168 -13.76 -4.61 0.79
N VAL A 169 -13.31 -3.50 1.38
CA VAL A 169 -11.94 -3.02 1.24
C VAL A 169 -10.95 -3.99 1.91
N LEU A 170 -11.20 -4.41 3.15
CA LEU A 170 -10.33 -5.34 3.86
C LEU A 170 -10.36 -6.74 3.23
N GLY A 171 -11.52 -7.19 2.74
CA GLY A 171 -11.70 -8.44 2.02
C GLY A 171 -10.84 -8.51 0.75
N PHE A 172 -10.70 -7.41 0.01
CA PHE A 172 -9.81 -7.34 -1.14
C PHE A 172 -8.36 -7.69 -0.76
N PHE A 173 -7.85 -7.13 0.34
CA PHE A 173 -6.48 -7.41 0.78
C PHE A 173 -6.31 -8.82 1.36
N SER A 174 -7.33 -9.34 2.06
CA SER A 174 -7.32 -10.72 2.55
C SER A 174 -7.25 -11.72 1.38
N LEU A 175 -7.94 -11.42 0.30
CA LEU A 175 -7.89 -12.24 -0.92
C LEU A 175 -6.48 -12.18 -1.55
N LEU A 176 -5.85 -11.01 -1.60
CA LEU A 176 -4.50 -10.86 -2.14
C LEU A 176 -3.45 -11.65 -1.35
N SER A 177 -3.55 -11.68 -0.03
CA SER A 177 -2.61 -12.43 0.82
C SER A 177 -2.70 -13.96 0.65
N SER A 178 -3.80 -14.47 0.07
CA SER A 178 -4.02 -15.90 -0.23
C SER A 178 -3.84 -16.25 -1.70
N ILE A 179 -3.53 -15.28 -2.57
CA ILE A 179 -3.40 -15.51 -4.00
C ILE A 179 -2.15 -16.34 -4.31
N ASP A 180 -2.36 -17.44 -5.03
CA ASP A 180 -1.28 -18.10 -5.74
C ASP A 180 -0.73 -17.19 -6.84
N LEU A 181 0.51 -16.77 -6.69
CA LEU A 181 1.20 -15.88 -7.62
C LEU A 181 1.44 -16.49 -9.01
N THR A 182 1.24 -17.79 -9.17
CA THR A 182 1.30 -18.48 -10.47
C THR A 182 -0.05 -18.45 -11.20
N SER A 183 -1.14 -18.19 -10.48
CA SER A 183 -2.48 -18.05 -11.04
C SER A 183 -2.60 -16.84 -11.98
N PRO A 184 -3.57 -16.79 -12.90
CA PRO A 184 -3.81 -15.63 -13.76
C PRO A 184 -4.01 -14.32 -12.97
N ILE A 185 -4.69 -14.39 -11.83
CA ILE A 185 -4.88 -13.23 -10.93
C ILE A 185 -3.56 -12.83 -10.28
N GLY A 186 -2.76 -13.79 -9.83
CA GLY A 186 -1.43 -13.54 -9.27
C GLY A 186 -0.47 -12.95 -10.30
N GLN A 187 -0.51 -13.40 -11.55
CA GLN A 187 0.27 -12.81 -12.64
C GLN A 187 -0.18 -11.37 -12.95
N CYS A 188 -1.48 -11.11 -12.95
CA CYS A 188 -2.02 -9.77 -13.08
C CYS A 188 -1.55 -8.86 -11.92
N PHE A 189 -1.55 -9.36 -10.69
CA PHE A 189 -1.03 -8.66 -9.53
C PHE A 189 0.46 -8.32 -9.68
N LYS A 190 1.30 -9.31 -10.01
CA LYS A 190 2.73 -9.11 -10.29
C LYS A 190 2.97 -8.05 -11.35
N SER A 191 2.24 -8.10 -12.47
CA SER A 191 2.39 -7.14 -13.57
C SER A 191 2.02 -5.71 -13.17
N ARG A 192 1.12 -5.55 -12.20
CA ARG A 192 0.70 -4.23 -11.70
C ARG A 192 1.67 -3.62 -10.69
N ILE A 193 2.45 -4.46 -9.97
CA ILE A 193 3.40 -4.01 -8.95
C ILE A 193 4.81 -3.86 -9.52
N ARG A 194 5.10 -4.46 -10.67
CA ARG A 194 6.41 -4.31 -11.32
C ARG A 194 6.72 -2.85 -11.62
N ASP A 195 7.94 -2.50 -11.35
CA ASP A 195 8.57 -1.20 -11.62
C ASP A 195 8.52 -0.78 -13.09
#